data_03f67e077710e96974290825291608f8
#
_entry.id   03f67e077710e96974290825291608f8
#
_cell.length_a   1.000
_cell.length_b   1.000
_cell.length_c   1.000
_cell.angle_alpha   90.00
_cell.angle_beta   90.00
_cell.angle_gamma   90.00
#
_symmetry.space_group_name_H-M   'P 1'
#
loop_
_entity.id
_entity.type
_entity.pdbx_description
1 polymer ?
#
loop_
_entity_poly.entity_id
_entity_poly.type
_entity_poly.pdbx_seq_one_letter_code
_entity_poly.pdbx_strand_id
1 'polypeptide(L)'
;MIWEQLCNDFKYIVAWDTEFRGDMKDAGELNDPVCSVFKELKSGTVTKHFGKTLDALPYPSNETLYIAHHVGAEAHTCLSYGLKLPKYWWDTLEEDKKLNFGKVTGHGLLACCKRYNIQTISAELKKHFIHELILPNETYNDEQKSKILDYCLSDVIANEELFYKQLEEIEKVKKYDAPKTIIHQALFAGASKAATAKVEFDGIPINTELLSTIQTNFPAIKETMVEELNAEIDVFENGVMKYKKFYEMVKRNDLLSVWPVTATGQLKTDEKTIFQFAQNCDDINK
;
A
#
# COMPACT_ATOMS: atom_id res chain seq x y z
N MET A 1 22.13 -3.47 -24.84
CA MET A 1 21.14 -2.61 -24.11
C MET A 1 20.49 -3.44 -23.02
N ILE A 2 19.90 -2.79 -21.96
CA ILE A 2 19.23 -3.52 -20.86
C ILE A 2 18.09 -4.39 -21.39
N TRP A 3 17.29 -3.85 -22.34
CA TRP A 3 16.24 -4.62 -22.99
C TRP A 3 16.74 -5.94 -23.62
N GLU A 4 17.83 -5.90 -24.36
CA GLU A 4 18.41 -7.12 -24.96
C GLU A 4 18.85 -8.14 -23.89
N GLN A 5 19.41 -7.63 -22.78
CA GLN A 5 19.78 -8.50 -21.66
C GLN A 5 18.53 -9.15 -21.05
N LEU A 6 17.46 -8.41 -20.82
CA LEU A 6 16.19 -8.96 -20.33
C LEU A 6 15.60 -9.97 -21.31
N CYS A 7 15.66 -9.70 -22.62
CA CYS A 7 15.21 -10.64 -23.66
C CYS A 7 16.00 -11.95 -23.69
N ASN A 8 17.28 -11.91 -23.31
CA ASN A 8 18.14 -13.09 -23.21
C ASN A 8 17.91 -13.85 -21.90
N ASP A 9 17.67 -13.13 -20.80
CA ASP A 9 17.51 -13.72 -19.46
C ASP A 9 16.13 -14.34 -19.25
N PHE A 10 15.09 -13.83 -19.92
CA PHE A 10 13.70 -14.28 -19.76
C PHE A 10 13.10 -14.74 -21.08
N LYS A 11 12.43 -15.89 -21.05
CA LYS A 11 11.69 -16.40 -22.22
C LYS A 11 10.50 -15.51 -22.57
N TYR A 12 9.80 -15.04 -21.56
CA TYR A 12 8.66 -14.14 -21.68
C TYR A 12 8.86 -12.89 -20.82
N ILE A 13 8.38 -11.75 -21.31
CA ILE A 13 8.34 -10.47 -20.56
C ILE A 13 6.91 -9.97 -20.67
N VAL A 14 6.19 -9.92 -19.56
CA VAL A 14 4.73 -9.74 -19.53
C VAL A 14 4.36 -8.54 -18.70
N ALA A 15 3.76 -7.52 -19.30
CA ALA A 15 3.07 -6.46 -18.58
C ALA A 15 1.71 -6.99 -18.11
N TRP A 16 1.42 -6.80 -16.82
CA TRP A 16 0.20 -7.25 -16.18
C TRP A 16 -0.43 -6.11 -15.40
N ASP A 17 -1.74 -6.00 -15.51
CA ASP A 17 -2.58 -5.15 -14.67
C ASP A 17 -3.85 -5.90 -14.29
N THR A 18 -4.45 -5.52 -13.17
CA THR A 18 -5.63 -6.18 -12.62
C THR A 18 -6.60 -5.19 -12.03
N GLU A 19 -7.90 -5.45 -12.24
CA GLU A 19 -8.97 -4.72 -11.57
C GLU A 19 -9.58 -5.60 -10.49
N PHE A 20 -9.83 -5.02 -9.33
CA PHE A 20 -10.37 -5.71 -8.16
C PHE A 20 -11.26 -4.79 -7.34
N ARG A 21 -12.13 -5.37 -6.54
CA ARG A 21 -12.88 -4.68 -5.49
C ARG A 21 -12.15 -4.86 -4.16
N GLY A 22 -12.24 -3.89 -3.30
CA GLY A 22 -11.57 -3.82 -2.01
C GLY A 22 -10.69 -2.59 -1.89
N ASP A 23 -10.49 -2.12 -0.68
CA ASP A 23 -9.56 -1.03 -0.39
C ASP A 23 -8.29 -1.63 0.24
N MET A 24 -7.18 -1.62 -0.48
CA MET A 24 -5.87 -2.06 0.05
C MET A 24 -5.40 -1.26 1.27
N LYS A 25 -6.13 -0.20 1.65
CA LYS A 25 -5.84 0.59 2.85
C LYS A 25 -6.41 -0.02 4.12
N ASP A 26 -7.45 -0.83 4.00
CA ASP A 26 -8.04 -1.52 5.14
C ASP A 26 -7.29 -2.84 5.34
N ALA A 27 -6.43 -2.86 6.36
CA ALA A 27 -5.65 -4.04 6.70
C ALA A 27 -6.57 -5.24 6.94
N GLY A 28 -6.48 -6.24 6.07
CA GLY A 28 -7.23 -7.48 6.13
C GLY A 28 -8.31 -7.66 5.06
N GLU A 29 -8.57 -6.67 4.18
CA GLU A 29 -9.40 -6.91 3.01
C GLU A 29 -8.58 -7.58 1.90
N LEU A 30 -9.01 -8.78 1.52
CA LEU A 30 -8.47 -9.47 0.35
C LEU A 30 -9.03 -8.82 -0.91
N ASN A 31 -8.20 -8.67 -1.94
CA ASN A 31 -8.65 -8.25 -3.24
C ASN A 31 -9.71 -9.25 -3.76
N ASP A 32 -10.88 -8.73 -4.15
CA ASP A 32 -11.89 -9.50 -4.87
C ASP A 32 -11.70 -9.26 -6.38
N PRO A 33 -11.02 -10.18 -7.11
CA PRO A 33 -10.63 -9.95 -8.48
C PRO A 33 -11.84 -9.77 -9.40
N VAL A 34 -11.74 -8.83 -10.34
CA VAL A 34 -12.73 -8.58 -11.40
C VAL A 34 -12.19 -9.02 -12.75
N CYS A 35 -11.00 -8.57 -13.09
CA CYS A 35 -10.32 -9.02 -14.31
C CYS A 35 -8.81 -8.89 -14.19
N SER A 36 -8.10 -9.55 -15.12
CA SER A 36 -6.67 -9.39 -15.32
C SER A 36 -6.36 -9.33 -16.81
N VAL A 37 -5.43 -8.46 -17.19
CA VAL A 37 -4.96 -8.34 -18.58
C VAL A 37 -3.44 -8.50 -18.60
N PHE A 38 -2.97 -9.36 -19.48
CA PHE A 38 -1.56 -9.68 -19.67
C PHE A 38 -1.15 -9.34 -21.10
N LYS A 39 -0.04 -8.66 -21.29
CA LYS A 39 0.56 -8.40 -22.60
C LYS A 39 1.99 -8.90 -22.63
N GLU A 40 2.28 -9.90 -23.49
CA GLU A 40 3.64 -10.37 -23.71
C GLU A 40 4.36 -9.41 -24.67
N LEU A 41 5.45 -8.80 -24.18
CA LEU A 41 6.06 -7.63 -24.84
C LEU A 41 6.90 -7.99 -26.07
N LYS A 42 7.40 -9.22 -26.20
CA LYS A 42 8.19 -9.65 -27.36
C LYS A 42 7.32 -9.97 -28.57
N SER A 43 6.14 -10.55 -28.34
CA SER A 43 5.21 -10.95 -29.40
C SER A 43 4.05 -9.97 -29.59
N GLY A 44 3.79 -9.12 -28.60
CA GLY A 44 2.62 -8.26 -28.58
C GLY A 44 1.30 -8.98 -28.23
N THR A 45 1.37 -10.26 -27.84
CA THR A 45 0.18 -11.07 -27.57
C THR A 45 -0.52 -10.58 -26.31
N VAL A 46 -1.83 -10.32 -26.40
CA VAL A 46 -2.68 -9.90 -25.28
C VAL A 46 -3.57 -11.04 -24.84
N THR A 47 -3.56 -11.37 -23.55
CA THR A 47 -4.47 -12.32 -22.92
C THR A 47 -5.35 -11.57 -21.91
N LYS A 48 -6.67 -11.69 -22.08
CA LYS A 48 -7.67 -11.06 -21.20
C LYS A 48 -8.38 -12.15 -20.40
N HIS A 49 -8.51 -11.94 -19.11
CA HIS A 49 -9.28 -12.80 -18.20
C HIS A 49 -10.31 -11.94 -17.46
N PHE A 50 -11.54 -12.45 -17.35
CA PHE A 50 -12.59 -11.81 -16.55
C PHE A 50 -13.20 -12.82 -15.59
N GLY A 51 -13.11 -12.54 -14.27
CA GLY A 51 -13.66 -13.39 -13.23
C GLY A 51 -12.78 -13.47 -11.99
N LYS A 52 -13.34 -14.11 -10.95
CA LYS A 52 -12.72 -14.25 -9.63
C LYS A 52 -11.75 -15.44 -9.51
N THR A 53 -11.69 -16.30 -10.51
CA THR A 53 -10.83 -17.49 -10.49
C THR A 53 -10.04 -17.56 -11.78
N LEU A 54 -8.78 -17.92 -11.66
CA LEU A 54 -7.88 -18.15 -12.78
C LEU A 54 -7.13 -19.48 -12.51
N ASP A 55 -7.24 -20.44 -13.40
CA ASP A 55 -6.64 -21.78 -13.16
C ASP A 55 -5.11 -21.78 -13.20
N ALA A 56 -4.53 -20.92 -14.03
CA ALA A 56 -3.08 -20.74 -14.14
C ALA A 56 -2.76 -19.37 -14.76
N LEU A 57 -1.59 -18.85 -14.45
CA LEU A 57 -1.03 -17.70 -15.16
C LEU A 57 -0.78 -18.07 -16.63
N PRO A 58 -0.97 -17.15 -17.59
CA PRO A 58 -0.83 -17.45 -19.03
C PRO A 58 0.60 -17.79 -19.44
N TYR A 59 1.59 -17.46 -18.61
CA TYR A 59 3.01 -17.74 -18.85
C TYR A 59 3.67 -18.37 -17.63
N PRO A 60 4.64 -19.31 -17.82
CA PRO A 60 5.31 -20.01 -16.72
C PRO A 60 6.06 -19.06 -15.79
N SER A 61 5.81 -19.12 -14.50
CA SER A 61 6.34 -18.17 -13.51
C SER A 61 7.87 -18.17 -13.35
N ASN A 62 8.52 -19.27 -13.70
CA ASN A 62 9.98 -19.45 -13.60
C ASN A 62 10.76 -19.03 -14.86
N GLU A 63 10.08 -18.73 -15.96
CA GLU A 63 10.66 -18.32 -17.24
C GLU A 63 10.24 -16.90 -17.65
N THR A 64 9.39 -16.27 -16.85
CA THR A 64 8.72 -15.00 -17.17
C THR A 64 9.13 -13.89 -16.20
N LEU A 65 9.46 -12.72 -16.76
CA LEU A 65 9.49 -11.45 -16.03
C LEU A 65 8.11 -10.83 -16.10
N TYR A 66 7.42 -10.69 -14.97
CA TYR A 66 6.17 -9.97 -14.86
C TYR A 66 6.44 -8.50 -14.49
N ILE A 67 5.83 -7.59 -15.20
CA ILE A 67 5.96 -6.13 -15.03
C ILE A 67 4.61 -5.60 -14.58
N ALA A 68 4.59 -4.91 -13.44
CA ALA A 68 3.39 -4.26 -12.93
C ALA A 68 3.70 -2.85 -12.40
N HIS A 69 2.69 -2.00 -12.35
CA HIS A 69 2.79 -0.72 -11.66
C HIS A 69 2.21 -0.86 -10.25
N HIS A 70 3.07 -1.05 -9.25
CA HIS A 70 2.71 -1.47 -7.89
C HIS A 70 2.41 -2.98 -7.79
N VAL A 71 3.46 -3.78 -7.95
CA VAL A 71 3.43 -5.27 -7.89
C VAL A 71 2.59 -5.83 -6.74
N GLY A 72 2.43 -5.09 -5.62
CA GLY A 72 1.59 -5.49 -4.52
C GLY A 72 0.15 -5.85 -4.93
N ALA A 73 -0.46 -5.09 -5.84
CA ALA A 73 -1.83 -5.31 -6.29
C ALA A 73 -1.98 -6.61 -7.09
N GLU A 74 -1.09 -6.84 -8.07
CA GLU A 74 -1.09 -8.06 -8.88
C GLU A 74 -0.70 -9.29 -8.07
N ALA A 75 0.22 -9.13 -7.12
CA ALA A 75 0.60 -10.22 -6.22
C ALA A 75 -0.57 -10.61 -5.30
N HIS A 76 -1.28 -9.66 -4.71
CA HIS A 76 -2.51 -9.94 -3.95
C HIS A 76 -3.58 -10.63 -4.81
N THR A 77 -3.82 -10.12 -6.02
CA THR A 77 -4.78 -10.73 -6.95
C THR A 77 -4.37 -12.15 -7.33
N CYS A 78 -3.08 -12.40 -7.59
CA CYS A 78 -2.55 -13.73 -7.85
C CYS A 78 -2.84 -14.70 -6.68
N LEU A 79 -2.63 -14.25 -5.44
CA LEU A 79 -2.93 -15.03 -4.24
C LEU A 79 -4.44 -15.24 -4.06
N SER A 80 -5.26 -14.24 -4.37
CA SER A 80 -6.73 -14.35 -4.33
C SER A 80 -7.27 -15.34 -5.37
N TYR A 81 -6.59 -15.53 -6.51
CA TYR A 81 -6.86 -16.62 -7.44
C TYR A 81 -6.41 -18.00 -6.93
N GLY A 82 -5.74 -18.08 -5.77
CA GLY A 82 -5.17 -19.32 -5.24
C GLY A 82 -3.89 -19.78 -5.94
N LEU A 83 -3.24 -18.89 -6.70
CA LEU A 83 -2.05 -19.20 -7.49
C LEU A 83 -0.76 -18.92 -6.70
N LYS A 84 0.32 -19.59 -7.11
CA LYS A 84 1.66 -19.25 -6.62
C LYS A 84 2.15 -17.97 -7.28
N LEU A 85 2.80 -17.11 -6.49
CA LEU A 85 3.41 -15.90 -7.00
C LEU A 85 4.46 -16.18 -8.08
N PRO A 86 4.50 -15.37 -9.15
CA PRO A 86 5.63 -15.32 -10.08
C PRO A 86 6.97 -15.14 -9.39
N LYS A 87 8.01 -15.75 -9.95
CA LYS A 87 9.36 -15.68 -9.39
C LYS A 87 10.03 -14.34 -9.63
N TYR A 88 9.78 -13.74 -10.78
CA TYR A 88 10.48 -12.53 -11.22
C TYR A 88 9.50 -11.40 -11.49
N TRP A 89 9.74 -10.28 -10.84
CA TRP A 89 8.91 -9.09 -10.91
C TRP A 89 9.73 -7.84 -11.20
N TRP A 90 9.16 -6.96 -12.02
CA TRP A 90 9.63 -5.60 -12.20
C TRP A 90 8.52 -4.64 -11.78
N ASP A 91 8.78 -3.83 -10.76
CA ASP A 91 7.82 -2.85 -10.27
C ASP A 91 8.17 -1.46 -10.83
N THR A 92 7.37 -0.99 -11.80
CA THR A 92 7.62 0.32 -12.43
C THR A 92 7.39 1.49 -11.48
N LEU A 93 6.59 1.33 -10.41
CA LEU A 93 6.44 2.35 -9.37
C LEU A 93 7.70 2.48 -8.53
N GLU A 94 8.30 1.37 -8.12
CA GLU A 94 9.56 1.40 -7.35
C GLU A 94 10.73 1.89 -8.20
N GLU A 95 10.78 1.53 -9.49
CA GLU A 95 11.77 2.07 -10.41
C GLU A 95 11.60 3.57 -10.60
N ASP A 96 10.36 4.08 -10.72
CA ASP A 96 10.12 5.52 -10.82
C ASP A 96 10.56 6.26 -9.55
N LYS A 97 10.32 5.68 -8.38
CA LYS A 97 10.82 6.24 -7.11
C LYS A 97 12.34 6.34 -7.07
N LYS A 98 13.06 5.32 -7.55
CA LYS A 98 14.53 5.32 -7.62
C LYS A 98 15.06 6.38 -8.61
N LEU A 99 14.51 6.42 -9.82
CA LEU A 99 14.94 7.34 -10.87
C LEU A 99 14.66 8.81 -10.53
N ASN A 100 13.61 9.07 -9.78
CA ASN A 100 13.12 10.40 -9.45
C ASN A 100 13.21 10.74 -7.96
N PHE A 101 14.04 10.01 -7.20
CA PHE A 101 14.17 10.17 -5.75
C PHE A 101 14.37 11.62 -5.33
N GLY A 102 13.49 12.15 -4.49
CA GLY A 102 13.54 13.51 -3.98
C GLY A 102 13.27 14.64 -5.00
N LYS A 103 13.02 14.30 -6.27
CA LYS A 103 12.79 15.30 -7.33
C LYS A 103 11.30 15.56 -7.58
N VAL A 104 10.45 14.60 -7.27
CA VAL A 104 9.02 14.67 -7.59
C VAL A 104 8.16 14.13 -6.43
N THR A 105 6.92 14.58 -6.40
CA THR A 105 5.87 14.07 -5.52
C THR A 105 4.84 13.36 -6.39
N GLY A 106 4.54 12.11 -6.10
CA GLY A 106 3.57 11.33 -6.88
C GLY A 106 4.25 10.42 -7.90
N HIS A 107 4.07 9.14 -7.65
CA HIS A 107 4.63 8.03 -8.42
C HIS A 107 3.56 7.08 -8.97
N GLY A 108 2.26 7.40 -8.81
CA GLY A 108 1.18 6.62 -9.41
C GLY A 108 1.22 6.68 -10.95
N LEU A 109 0.63 5.69 -11.63
CA LEU A 109 0.73 5.51 -13.09
C LEU A 109 0.40 6.79 -13.86
N LEU A 110 -0.70 7.49 -13.53
CA LEU A 110 -1.08 8.75 -14.18
C LEU A 110 0.00 9.85 -14.02
N ALA A 111 0.61 9.95 -12.84
CA ALA A 111 1.67 10.94 -12.60
C ALA A 111 2.93 10.61 -13.38
N CYS A 112 3.29 9.33 -13.49
CA CYS A 112 4.38 8.85 -14.32
C CYS A 112 4.10 9.09 -15.80
N CYS A 113 2.91 8.74 -16.31
CA CYS A 113 2.50 8.96 -17.68
C CYS A 113 2.60 10.44 -18.07
N LYS A 114 2.11 11.34 -17.21
CA LYS A 114 2.27 12.79 -17.42
C LYS A 114 3.73 13.23 -17.50
N ARG A 115 4.59 12.70 -16.63
CA ARG A 115 6.03 13.03 -16.58
C ARG A 115 6.78 12.59 -17.83
N TYR A 116 6.48 11.39 -18.30
CA TYR A 116 7.14 10.79 -19.47
C TYR A 116 6.41 11.06 -20.80
N ASN A 117 5.35 11.89 -20.78
CA ASN A 117 4.52 12.21 -21.95
C ASN A 117 3.91 10.96 -22.63
N ILE A 118 3.42 10.04 -21.81
CA ILE A 118 2.73 8.81 -22.22
C ILE A 118 1.23 9.09 -22.29
N GLN A 119 0.58 8.67 -23.37
CA GLN A 119 -0.87 8.78 -23.50
C GLN A 119 -1.57 7.78 -22.57
N THR A 120 -2.57 8.27 -21.85
CA THR A 120 -3.42 7.46 -20.95
C THR A 120 -4.78 8.10 -20.81
N ILE A 121 -5.73 7.40 -20.23
CA ILE A 121 -7.06 7.95 -19.94
C ILE A 121 -6.97 9.07 -18.91
N SER A 122 -7.98 9.96 -18.92
CA SER A 122 -8.04 11.05 -17.94
C SER A 122 -8.32 10.55 -16.53
N ALA A 123 -7.93 11.36 -15.54
CA ALA A 123 -8.19 11.04 -14.13
C ALA A 123 -9.69 10.93 -13.81
N GLU A 124 -10.52 11.75 -14.49
CA GLU A 124 -11.97 11.72 -14.36
C GLU A 124 -12.55 10.41 -14.89
N LEU A 125 -12.09 9.95 -16.04
CA LEU A 125 -12.53 8.70 -16.63
C LEU A 125 -12.09 7.50 -15.77
N LYS A 126 -10.87 7.53 -15.23
CA LYS A 126 -10.38 6.51 -14.31
C LYS A 126 -11.25 6.45 -13.05
N LYS A 127 -11.61 7.60 -12.48
CA LYS A 127 -12.50 7.69 -11.33
C LYS A 127 -13.89 7.12 -11.62
N HIS A 128 -14.43 7.41 -12.81
CA HIS A 128 -15.71 6.87 -13.26
C HIS A 128 -15.67 5.33 -13.33
N PHE A 129 -14.65 4.74 -13.97
CA PHE A 129 -14.52 3.28 -14.03
C PHE A 129 -14.46 2.63 -12.64
N ILE A 130 -13.64 3.16 -11.75
CA ILE A 130 -13.47 2.60 -10.41
C ILE A 130 -14.74 2.76 -9.58
N HIS A 131 -15.25 3.99 -9.42
CA HIS A 131 -16.29 4.30 -8.44
C HIS A 131 -17.72 4.05 -8.94
N GLU A 132 -17.97 4.09 -10.25
CA GLU A 132 -19.32 3.94 -10.80
C GLU A 132 -19.53 2.58 -11.48
N LEU A 133 -18.46 1.91 -11.92
CA LEU A 133 -18.61 0.66 -12.63
C LEU A 133 -18.02 -0.54 -11.85
N ILE A 134 -16.81 -0.45 -11.29
CA ILE A 134 -16.14 -1.59 -10.67
C ILE A 134 -16.62 -1.78 -9.21
N LEU A 135 -16.46 -0.78 -8.35
CA LEU A 135 -16.73 -0.91 -6.92
C LEU A 135 -18.22 -1.19 -6.58
N PRO A 136 -19.23 -0.56 -7.23
CA PRO A 136 -20.61 -0.75 -6.84
C PRO A 136 -21.23 -2.07 -7.31
N ASN A 137 -20.61 -2.77 -8.28
CA ASN A 137 -21.23 -3.91 -8.93
C ASN A 137 -20.57 -5.22 -8.53
N GLU A 138 -21.39 -6.22 -8.19
CA GLU A 138 -20.93 -7.60 -7.96
C GLU A 138 -21.00 -8.46 -9.23
N THR A 139 -21.85 -8.08 -10.16
CA THR A 139 -22.05 -8.77 -11.44
C THR A 139 -22.02 -7.75 -12.58
N TYR A 140 -21.61 -8.19 -13.75
CA TYR A 140 -21.43 -7.33 -14.93
C TYR A 140 -22.07 -7.96 -16.16
N ASN A 141 -22.76 -7.16 -16.95
CA ASN A 141 -23.21 -7.57 -18.28
C ASN A 141 -22.01 -7.56 -19.27
N ASP A 142 -22.19 -8.10 -20.47
CA ASP A 142 -21.09 -8.28 -21.41
C ASP A 142 -20.50 -6.94 -21.93
N GLU A 143 -21.33 -5.90 -22.04
CA GLU A 143 -20.85 -4.54 -22.38
C GLU A 143 -19.95 -3.97 -21.27
N GLN A 144 -20.37 -4.12 -20.01
CA GLN A 144 -19.58 -3.70 -18.86
C GLN A 144 -18.25 -4.46 -18.75
N LYS A 145 -18.28 -5.78 -18.96
CA LYS A 145 -17.06 -6.61 -18.99
C LYS A 145 -16.08 -6.15 -20.05
N SER A 146 -16.58 -5.88 -21.27
CA SER A 146 -15.74 -5.37 -22.35
C SER A 146 -15.09 -4.04 -21.97
N LYS A 147 -15.87 -3.09 -21.45
CA LYS A 147 -15.37 -1.78 -21.02
C LYS A 147 -14.31 -1.88 -19.91
N ILE A 148 -14.53 -2.74 -18.92
CA ILE A 148 -13.56 -2.96 -17.83
C ILE A 148 -12.27 -3.58 -18.38
N LEU A 149 -12.36 -4.59 -19.25
CA LEU A 149 -11.19 -5.21 -19.87
C LEU A 149 -10.40 -4.23 -20.75
N ASP A 150 -11.10 -3.34 -21.49
CA ASP A 150 -10.44 -2.33 -22.32
C ASP A 150 -9.80 -1.23 -21.45
N TYR A 151 -10.41 -0.90 -20.32
CA TYR A 151 -9.82 -0.03 -19.31
C TYR A 151 -8.53 -0.64 -18.72
N CYS A 152 -8.59 -1.86 -18.22
CA CYS A 152 -7.43 -2.58 -17.69
C CYS A 152 -6.32 -2.71 -18.76
N LEU A 153 -6.67 -3.01 -20.02
CA LEU A 153 -5.71 -3.04 -21.14
C LEU A 153 -5.04 -1.67 -21.35
N SER A 154 -5.78 -0.57 -21.18
CA SER A 154 -5.19 0.76 -21.32
C SER A 154 -4.12 1.05 -20.28
N ASP A 155 -4.31 0.57 -19.04
CA ASP A 155 -3.30 0.68 -17.97
C ASP A 155 -2.10 -0.26 -18.24
N VAL A 156 -2.31 -1.46 -18.79
CA VAL A 156 -1.22 -2.35 -19.27
C VAL A 156 -0.37 -1.67 -20.33
N ILE A 157 -0.99 -1.03 -21.33
CA ILE A 157 -0.27 -0.34 -22.41
C ILE A 157 0.51 0.86 -21.86
N ALA A 158 -0.10 1.64 -20.99
CA ALA A 158 0.58 2.78 -20.35
C ALA A 158 1.77 2.33 -19.48
N ASN A 159 1.63 1.22 -18.76
CA ASN A 159 2.70 0.64 -17.96
C ASN A 159 3.84 0.05 -18.82
N GLU A 160 3.52 -0.58 -19.96
CA GLU A 160 4.51 -1.02 -20.96
C GLU A 160 5.34 0.17 -21.47
N GLU A 161 4.70 1.27 -21.89
CA GLU A 161 5.40 2.47 -22.36
C GLU A 161 6.25 3.08 -21.24
N LEU A 162 5.73 3.12 -20.01
CA LEU A 162 6.49 3.58 -18.84
C LEU A 162 7.73 2.72 -18.60
N PHE A 163 7.60 1.40 -18.68
CA PHE A 163 8.71 0.48 -18.54
C PHE A 163 9.82 0.78 -19.57
N TYR A 164 9.48 0.95 -20.84
CA TYR A 164 10.48 1.32 -21.85
C TYR A 164 11.12 2.68 -21.58
N LYS A 165 10.35 3.67 -21.13
CA LYS A 165 10.90 4.98 -20.75
C LYS A 165 11.87 4.88 -19.56
N GLN A 166 11.55 4.05 -18.59
CA GLN A 166 12.46 3.79 -17.46
C GLN A 166 13.74 3.10 -17.92
N LEU A 167 13.68 2.12 -18.83
CA LEU A 167 14.87 1.52 -19.41
C LEU A 167 15.74 2.55 -20.13
N GLU A 168 15.15 3.51 -20.88
CA GLU A 168 15.89 4.62 -21.51
C GLU A 168 16.61 5.49 -20.46
N GLU A 169 15.93 5.83 -19.34
CA GLU A 169 16.54 6.62 -18.26
C GLU A 169 17.65 5.84 -17.53
N ILE A 170 17.44 4.56 -17.26
CA ILE A 170 18.44 3.69 -16.66
C ILE A 170 19.69 3.59 -17.56
N GLU A 171 19.52 3.48 -18.88
CA GLU A 171 20.65 3.45 -19.82
C GLU A 171 21.50 4.73 -19.75
N LYS A 172 20.90 5.91 -19.46
CA LYS A 172 21.64 7.18 -19.29
C LYS A 172 22.51 7.18 -18.03
N VAL A 173 22.07 6.56 -16.95
CA VAL A 173 22.80 6.49 -15.67
C VAL A 173 23.74 5.28 -15.55
N LYS A 174 23.65 4.33 -16.47
CA LYS A 174 24.44 3.10 -16.56
C LYS A 174 25.97 3.30 -16.50
N LYS A 175 26.45 4.52 -16.75
CA LYS A 175 27.87 4.86 -16.66
C LYS A 175 28.50 4.54 -15.30
N TYR A 176 27.67 4.46 -14.26
CA TYR A 176 28.09 4.28 -12.87
C TYR A 176 27.94 2.86 -12.34
N ASP A 177 27.06 2.04 -12.98
CA ASP A 177 26.76 0.67 -12.54
C ASP A 177 26.73 -0.32 -13.71
N ALA A 178 27.13 -1.58 -13.45
CA ALA A 178 27.03 -2.62 -14.44
C ALA A 178 25.55 -2.96 -14.71
N PRO A 179 25.13 -3.22 -15.97
CA PRO A 179 23.75 -3.54 -16.32
C PRO A 179 23.13 -4.66 -15.47
N LYS A 180 23.90 -5.69 -15.15
CA LYS A 180 23.46 -6.81 -14.29
C LYS A 180 23.10 -6.33 -12.88
N THR A 181 23.87 -5.41 -12.30
CA THR A 181 23.58 -4.87 -10.97
C THR A 181 22.25 -4.12 -10.95
N ILE A 182 21.97 -3.31 -11.97
CA ILE A 182 20.73 -2.54 -12.10
C ILE A 182 19.53 -3.49 -12.25
N ILE A 183 19.63 -4.50 -13.11
CA ILE A 183 18.59 -5.52 -13.28
C ILE A 183 18.35 -6.26 -11.96
N HIS A 184 19.39 -6.69 -11.27
CA HIS A 184 19.25 -7.37 -9.97
C HIS A 184 18.56 -6.50 -8.92
N GLN A 185 18.87 -5.20 -8.88
CA GLN A 185 18.21 -4.26 -7.96
C GLN A 185 16.71 -4.10 -8.28
N ALA A 186 16.34 -4.04 -9.57
CA ALA A 186 14.96 -3.96 -10.00
C ALA A 186 14.19 -5.24 -9.66
N LEU A 187 14.78 -6.41 -9.95
CA LEU A 187 14.19 -7.71 -9.60
C LEU A 187 14.05 -7.89 -8.08
N PHE A 188 15.03 -7.41 -7.30
CA PHE A 188 14.95 -7.45 -5.84
C PHE A 188 13.83 -6.55 -5.31
N ALA A 189 13.67 -5.34 -5.86
CA ALA A 189 12.59 -4.43 -5.48
C ALA A 189 11.22 -5.04 -5.76
N GLY A 190 11.01 -5.60 -6.97
CA GLY A 190 9.77 -6.28 -7.33
C GLY A 190 9.49 -7.51 -6.46
N ALA A 191 10.50 -8.35 -6.21
CA ALA A 191 10.36 -9.52 -5.33
C ALA A 191 10.02 -9.12 -3.89
N SER A 192 10.59 -8.02 -3.39
CA SER A 192 10.29 -7.49 -2.05
C SER A 192 8.83 -7.05 -1.95
N LYS A 193 8.27 -6.40 -2.99
CA LYS A 193 6.85 -6.04 -3.03
C LYS A 193 5.93 -7.25 -3.06
N ALA A 194 6.25 -8.25 -3.87
CA ALA A 194 5.50 -9.50 -3.89
C ALA A 194 5.56 -10.24 -2.55
N ALA A 195 6.71 -10.24 -1.88
CA ALA A 195 6.85 -10.81 -0.54
C ALA A 195 6.03 -10.05 0.51
N THR A 196 6.00 -8.70 0.46
CA THR A 196 5.15 -7.88 1.32
C THR A 196 3.67 -8.23 1.10
N ALA A 197 3.21 -8.29 -0.15
CA ALA A 197 1.84 -8.68 -0.48
C ALA A 197 1.49 -10.09 0.08
N LYS A 198 2.45 -11.03 0.06
CA LYS A 198 2.25 -12.36 0.65
C LYS A 198 2.10 -12.30 2.17
N VAL A 199 2.88 -11.47 2.85
CA VAL A 199 2.76 -11.27 4.30
C VAL A 199 1.42 -10.61 4.65
N GLU A 200 0.98 -9.62 3.88
CA GLU A 200 -0.31 -8.96 4.04
C GLU A 200 -1.47 -9.93 3.81
N PHE A 201 -1.37 -10.76 2.77
CA PHE A 201 -2.37 -11.78 2.44
C PHE A 201 -2.50 -12.87 3.52
N ASP A 202 -1.38 -13.37 4.03
CA ASP A 202 -1.37 -14.42 5.06
C ASP A 202 -1.78 -13.87 6.44
N GLY A 203 -1.55 -12.58 6.67
CA GLY A 203 -1.74 -11.94 7.95
C GLY A 203 -0.69 -12.34 8.99
N ILE A 204 -0.83 -11.78 10.17
CA ILE A 204 0.02 -12.10 11.33
C ILE A 204 -0.80 -12.96 12.30
N PRO A 205 -0.36 -14.17 12.67
CA PRO A 205 -1.07 -14.99 13.63
C PRO A 205 -1.09 -14.31 15.01
N ILE A 206 -2.27 -14.18 15.59
CA ILE A 206 -2.48 -13.66 16.93
C ILE A 206 -3.08 -14.73 17.84
N ASN A 207 -2.80 -14.64 19.14
CA ASN A 207 -3.46 -15.49 20.13
C ASN A 207 -4.89 -14.99 20.36
N THR A 208 -5.86 -15.60 19.66
CA THR A 208 -7.27 -15.21 19.72
C THR A 208 -7.92 -15.50 21.09
N GLU A 209 -7.45 -16.50 21.82
CA GLU A 209 -7.93 -16.81 23.18
C GLU A 209 -7.52 -15.69 24.14
N LEU A 210 -6.24 -15.29 24.10
CA LEU A 210 -5.75 -14.17 24.90
C LEU A 210 -6.47 -12.88 24.54
N LEU A 211 -6.64 -12.58 23.23
CA LEU A 211 -7.37 -11.40 22.77
C LEU A 211 -8.79 -11.38 23.29
N SER A 212 -9.53 -12.50 23.19
CA SER A 212 -10.90 -12.62 23.71
C SER A 212 -10.93 -12.43 25.24
N THR A 213 -9.96 -12.98 25.95
CA THR A 213 -9.82 -12.80 27.41
C THR A 213 -9.59 -11.32 27.75
N ILE A 214 -8.72 -10.65 27.02
CA ILE A 214 -8.45 -9.21 27.22
C ILE A 214 -9.72 -8.42 26.93
N GLN A 215 -10.38 -8.64 25.79
CA GLN A 215 -11.60 -7.92 25.39
C GLN A 215 -12.71 -8.07 26.43
N THR A 216 -12.91 -9.29 26.96
CA THR A 216 -13.94 -9.59 27.96
C THR A 216 -13.66 -8.88 29.28
N ASN A 217 -12.41 -8.82 29.70
CA ASN A 217 -12.01 -8.23 30.99
C ASN A 217 -11.61 -6.75 30.88
N PHE A 218 -11.49 -6.20 29.67
CA PHE A 218 -11.02 -4.84 29.47
C PHE A 218 -11.83 -3.76 30.22
N PRO A 219 -13.18 -3.85 30.30
CA PRO A 219 -13.95 -2.87 31.10
C PRO A 219 -13.54 -2.86 32.60
N ALA A 220 -13.38 -4.04 33.20
CA ALA A 220 -12.99 -4.17 34.61
C ALA A 220 -11.53 -3.70 34.82
N ILE A 221 -10.62 -4.07 33.92
CA ILE A 221 -9.23 -3.60 33.94
C ILE A 221 -9.17 -2.07 33.88
N LYS A 222 -9.94 -1.48 32.96
CA LYS A 222 -10.02 -0.03 32.80
C LYS A 222 -10.56 0.64 34.05
N GLU A 223 -11.59 0.08 34.68
CA GLU A 223 -12.17 0.60 35.92
C GLU A 223 -11.13 0.60 37.05
N THR A 224 -10.47 -0.52 37.28
CA THR A 224 -9.39 -0.65 38.27
C THR A 224 -8.26 0.36 38.04
N MET A 225 -7.79 0.49 36.79
CA MET A 225 -6.73 1.46 36.45
C MET A 225 -7.19 2.91 36.71
N VAL A 226 -8.44 3.25 36.42
CA VAL A 226 -8.98 4.59 36.69
C VAL A 226 -9.10 4.85 38.18
N GLU A 227 -9.52 3.85 38.98
CA GLU A 227 -9.57 3.97 40.44
C GLU A 227 -8.18 4.19 41.04
N GLU A 228 -7.18 3.41 40.63
CA GLU A 228 -5.79 3.55 41.06
C GLU A 228 -5.24 4.94 40.71
N LEU A 229 -5.42 5.38 39.45
CA LEU A 229 -5.00 6.72 39.04
C LEU A 229 -5.73 7.84 39.79
N ASN A 230 -7.02 7.70 40.04
CA ASN A 230 -7.79 8.69 40.78
C ASN A 230 -7.41 8.78 42.26
N ALA A 231 -6.90 7.70 42.85
CA ALA A 231 -6.36 7.76 44.21
C ALA A 231 -5.16 8.71 44.33
N GLU A 232 -4.41 8.91 43.23
CA GLU A 232 -3.26 9.80 43.18
C GLU A 232 -3.59 11.19 42.63
N ILE A 233 -4.26 11.25 41.47
CA ILE A 233 -4.40 12.51 40.70
C ILE A 233 -5.84 13.03 40.60
N ASP A 234 -6.87 12.26 40.91
CA ASP A 234 -8.32 12.59 40.91
C ASP A 234 -8.77 13.43 39.69
N VAL A 235 -8.53 12.89 38.46
CA VAL A 235 -8.90 13.62 37.24
C VAL A 235 -10.03 12.94 36.46
N PHE A 236 -10.44 11.72 36.80
CA PHE A 236 -11.48 10.96 36.08
C PHE A 236 -12.81 10.97 36.85
N GLU A 237 -13.90 11.00 36.08
CA GLU A 237 -15.27 10.72 36.57
C GLU A 237 -15.95 9.76 35.58
N ASN A 238 -16.48 8.66 36.09
CA ASN A 238 -17.13 7.60 35.28
C ASN A 238 -16.22 7.14 34.11
N GLY A 239 -14.94 6.92 34.39
CA GLY A 239 -13.97 6.47 33.39
C GLY A 239 -13.56 7.50 32.34
N VAL A 240 -13.99 8.77 32.46
CA VAL A 240 -13.69 9.86 31.52
C VAL A 240 -12.95 10.98 32.23
N MET A 241 -11.81 11.38 31.69
CA MET A 241 -11.06 12.53 32.19
C MET A 241 -11.88 13.81 32.10
N LYS A 242 -11.92 14.60 33.20
CA LYS A 242 -12.60 15.87 33.27
C LYS A 242 -11.58 17.00 33.21
N TYR A 243 -11.68 17.84 32.20
CA TYR A 243 -10.75 18.95 31.98
C TYR A 243 -10.62 19.88 33.20
N LYS A 244 -11.73 20.18 33.88
CA LYS A 244 -11.69 21.03 35.09
C LYS A 244 -10.86 20.40 36.20
N LYS A 245 -11.04 19.09 36.45
CA LYS A 245 -10.23 18.38 37.45
C LYS A 245 -8.76 18.31 37.05
N PHE A 246 -8.50 18.03 35.75
CA PHE A 246 -7.17 18.05 35.21
C PHE A 246 -6.47 19.40 35.36
N TYR A 247 -7.17 20.52 35.07
CA TYR A 247 -6.66 21.85 35.27
C TYR A 247 -6.30 22.12 36.74
N GLU A 248 -7.17 21.74 37.69
CA GLU A 248 -6.91 21.92 39.15
C GLU A 248 -5.73 21.01 39.60
N MET A 249 -5.59 19.84 39.03
CA MET A 249 -4.42 18.96 39.30
C MET A 249 -3.12 19.62 38.82
N VAL A 250 -3.05 20.11 37.58
CA VAL A 250 -1.88 20.82 37.04
C VAL A 250 -1.58 22.08 37.87
N LYS A 251 -2.61 22.82 38.31
CA LYS A 251 -2.48 24.00 39.15
C LYS A 251 -1.95 23.67 40.55
N ARG A 252 -2.49 22.63 41.19
CA ARG A 252 -2.09 22.18 42.53
C ARG A 252 -0.61 21.75 42.59
N ASN A 253 -0.08 21.26 41.46
CA ASN A 253 1.31 20.82 41.33
C ASN A 253 2.23 21.92 40.75
N ASP A 254 1.80 23.17 40.69
CA ASP A 254 2.55 24.36 40.22
C ASP A 254 3.08 24.21 38.76
N LEU A 255 2.40 23.40 37.93
CA LEU A 255 2.79 23.10 36.56
C LEU A 255 2.18 24.03 35.51
N LEU A 256 1.28 24.97 35.88
CA LEU A 256 0.58 25.83 34.93
C LEU A 256 1.51 26.64 34.02
N SER A 257 2.65 27.10 34.58
CA SER A 257 3.60 27.94 33.84
C SER A 257 4.41 27.20 32.79
N VAL A 258 4.51 25.88 32.91
CA VAL A 258 5.33 25.02 32.03
C VAL A 258 4.49 24.05 31.19
N TRP A 259 3.21 23.87 31.53
CA TRP A 259 2.34 22.97 30.79
C TRP A 259 2.00 23.51 29.38
N PRO A 260 2.13 22.70 28.30
CA PRO A 260 1.80 23.14 26.96
C PRO A 260 0.34 23.51 26.80
N VAL A 261 0.10 24.61 26.07
CA VAL A 261 -1.27 25.12 25.82
C VAL A 261 -1.63 25.05 24.34
N THR A 262 -2.93 24.99 24.05
CA THR A 262 -3.48 25.11 22.69
C THR A 262 -3.41 26.56 22.21
N ALA A 263 -3.69 26.80 20.93
CA ALA A 263 -3.79 28.15 20.38
C ALA A 263 -4.85 29.03 21.07
N THR A 264 -5.84 28.41 21.75
CA THR A 264 -6.90 29.08 22.52
C THR A 264 -6.58 29.24 24.01
N GLY A 265 -5.36 28.87 24.44
CA GLY A 265 -4.90 29.01 25.82
C GLY A 265 -5.36 27.89 26.77
N GLN A 266 -5.97 26.82 26.28
CA GLN A 266 -6.33 25.68 27.11
C GLN A 266 -5.12 24.73 27.26
N LEU A 267 -5.00 24.07 28.42
CA LEU A 267 -3.98 23.04 28.61
C LEU A 267 -4.18 21.91 27.62
N LYS A 268 -3.11 21.49 26.99
CA LYS A 268 -3.13 20.31 26.09
C LYS A 268 -3.29 19.03 26.92
N THR A 269 -4.16 18.13 26.44
CA THR A 269 -4.48 16.86 27.12
C THR A 269 -4.30 15.67 26.18
N ASP A 270 -3.66 15.85 25.02
CA ASP A 270 -3.35 14.78 24.08
C ASP A 270 -2.22 13.88 24.63
N GLU A 271 -2.30 12.61 24.32
CA GLU A 271 -1.37 11.57 24.77
C GLU A 271 0.09 11.96 24.51
N LYS A 272 0.38 12.48 23.32
CA LYS A 272 1.74 12.88 22.95
C LYS A 272 2.29 13.97 23.86
N THR A 273 1.46 14.98 24.20
CA THR A 273 1.85 16.06 25.09
C THR A 273 2.09 15.54 26.49
N ILE A 274 1.20 14.71 27.03
CA ILE A 274 1.35 14.11 28.36
C ILE A 274 2.63 13.26 28.43
N PHE A 275 2.86 12.40 27.45
CA PHE A 275 4.03 11.54 27.38
C PHE A 275 5.35 12.33 27.29
N GLN A 276 5.41 13.32 26.40
CA GLN A 276 6.59 14.19 26.26
C GLN A 276 6.86 15.02 27.52
N PHE A 277 5.80 15.50 28.17
CA PHE A 277 5.95 16.24 29.41
C PHE A 277 6.46 15.37 30.53
N ALA A 278 5.93 14.14 30.69
CA ALA A 278 6.38 13.18 31.68
C ALA A 278 7.85 12.77 31.51
N GLN A 279 8.32 12.63 30.25
CA GLN A 279 9.75 12.33 29.97
C GLN A 279 10.69 13.49 30.33
N ASN A 280 10.23 14.73 30.25
CA ASN A 280 11.06 15.92 30.49
C ASN A 280 11.00 16.42 31.94
N CYS A 281 10.10 15.90 32.75
CA CYS A 281 9.94 16.29 34.15
C CYS A 281 10.34 15.11 35.05
N ASP A 282 11.58 15.10 35.52
CA ASP A 282 12.09 14.12 36.49
C ASP A 282 11.29 14.07 37.80
N ASP A 283 10.50 15.13 38.09
CA ASP A 283 9.70 15.23 39.31
C ASP A 283 8.25 14.68 39.18
N ILE A 284 7.80 14.29 37.99
CA ILE A 284 6.49 13.64 37.81
C ILE A 284 6.57 12.13 38.15
N ASN A 285 7.77 11.59 38.26
CA ASN A 285 8.01 10.20 38.67
C ASN A 285 8.26 10.04 40.19
N LYS A 286 7.97 11.07 40.99
CA LYS A 286 7.89 11.02 42.43
C LYS A 286 6.46 11.23 42.87
#